data_7184f66ac5f28818966b480ff1e47021
#
_entry.id   7184f66ac5f28818966b480ff1e47021
#
_cell.length_a   1.000
_cell.length_b   1.000
_cell.length_c   1.000
_cell.angle_alpha   90.00
_cell.angle_beta   90.00
_cell.angle_gamma   90.00
#
_symmetry.space_group_name_H-M   'P 1'
#
loop_
_entity.id
_entity.type
_entity.pdbx_description
1 polymer ?
#
loop_
_entity_poly.entity_id
_entity_poly.type
_entity_poly.pdbx_seq_one_letter_code
_entity_poly.pdbx_strand_id
1 'polypeptide(L)'
;MRPVLLLIGHTYAALENRKKIQALAAHFELVCVTSTIEQHLVLGRPSSDFDNESDAPARNYQLIRLPRSGQTSTTFNYSGLAAVMRSRHFDVVLVENEPWARVCLQARILKSFFQAQALFGEFTWENVERPGWKGFMLAPIYRAMTATTDFIIAGNEAASQLVQKYGACADEVLVAPQLGVDLDNHQPATAAERATLRQDCGLPADAFIVGYCGRLTEEKGLHELLQACDALQNVHLAILGSGRLESWLKEQQQTRPWLHLLPPRPHFEIPAFLRCLNVFVLASKPVRTMQLCWEEQFGHVLIEAMACGVATIGSSSGAIPEVIGHEKAVFPHGDANALAGRIRAVMNDSTIAQSQLDRTRRLYTHDAVAAQWAAFIQHQLAA
;
A
#
# COMPACT_ATOMS: atom_id res chain seq x y z
N MET A 1 -22.84 -22.94 4.36
CA MET A 1 -23.14 -21.53 3.96
C MET A 1 -21.84 -20.75 4.10
N ARG A 2 -21.54 -19.78 3.22
CA ARG A 2 -20.36 -18.91 3.42
C ARG A 2 -20.66 -17.94 4.57
N PRO A 3 -19.70 -17.63 5.45
CA PRO A 3 -19.89 -16.62 6.49
C PRO A 3 -20.16 -15.23 5.86
N VAL A 4 -20.94 -14.40 6.56
CA VAL A 4 -21.29 -13.05 6.13
C VAL A 4 -20.31 -12.06 6.72
N LEU A 5 -19.55 -11.39 5.85
CA LEU A 5 -18.53 -10.40 6.22
C LEU A 5 -18.99 -8.97 5.90
N LEU A 6 -19.05 -8.11 6.93
CA LEU A 6 -19.10 -6.67 6.76
C LEU A 6 -17.69 -6.10 6.77
N LEU A 7 -17.23 -5.63 5.62
CA LEU A 7 -15.92 -4.97 5.47
C LEU A 7 -16.12 -3.45 5.39
N ILE A 8 -15.48 -2.70 6.27
CA ILE A 8 -15.57 -1.24 6.32
C ILE A 8 -14.21 -0.65 5.96
N GLY A 9 -14.10 -0.08 4.76
CA GLY A 9 -12.83 0.44 4.26
C GLY A 9 -13.00 1.59 3.25
N HIS A 10 -12.39 2.73 3.53
CA HIS A 10 -12.46 3.91 2.65
C HIS A 10 -11.67 3.76 1.36
N THR A 11 -10.67 2.87 1.33
CA THR A 11 -9.80 2.63 0.16
C THR A 11 -10.56 2.03 -1.03
N TYR A 12 -11.69 1.37 -0.81
CA TYR A 12 -12.52 0.74 -1.84
C TYR A 12 -13.42 1.71 -2.63
N ALA A 13 -13.32 2.99 -2.36
CA ALA A 13 -13.85 4.00 -3.27
C ALA A 13 -13.11 3.97 -4.61
N ALA A 14 -11.81 3.69 -4.62
CA ALA A 14 -11.01 3.52 -5.82
C ALA A 14 -11.26 2.14 -6.47
N LEU A 15 -11.43 2.15 -7.81
CA LEU A 15 -11.84 0.96 -8.58
C LEU A 15 -10.80 -0.15 -8.52
N GLU A 16 -9.53 0.18 -8.66
CA GLU A 16 -8.41 -0.78 -8.64
C GLU A 16 -8.36 -1.60 -7.34
N ASN A 17 -8.71 -0.98 -6.20
CA ASN A 17 -8.71 -1.65 -4.90
C ASN A 17 -9.83 -2.68 -4.76
N ARG A 18 -10.89 -2.58 -5.58
CA ARG A 18 -12.04 -3.47 -5.51
C ARG A 18 -11.76 -4.88 -6.02
N LYS A 19 -10.66 -5.10 -6.75
CA LYS A 19 -10.22 -6.45 -7.13
C LYS A 19 -9.97 -7.33 -5.90
N LYS A 20 -9.43 -6.77 -4.81
CA LYS A 20 -9.28 -7.51 -3.55
C LYS A 20 -10.63 -7.94 -2.95
N ILE A 21 -11.62 -7.03 -2.87
CA ILE A 21 -12.93 -7.41 -2.31
C ILE A 21 -13.69 -8.36 -3.23
N GLN A 22 -13.47 -8.30 -4.53
CA GLN A 22 -13.99 -9.28 -5.48
C GLN A 22 -13.41 -10.67 -5.23
N ALA A 23 -12.09 -10.77 -5.00
CA ALA A 23 -11.42 -12.02 -4.64
C ALA A 23 -11.89 -12.52 -3.26
N LEU A 24 -12.01 -11.64 -2.27
CA LEU A 24 -12.48 -12.00 -0.93
C LEU A 24 -13.93 -12.51 -0.92
N ALA A 25 -14.77 -12.00 -1.82
CA ALA A 25 -16.15 -12.45 -2.00
C ALA A 25 -16.29 -13.89 -2.56
N ALA A 26 -15.19 -14.51 -2.99
CA ALA A 26 -15.18 -15.95 -3.26
C ALA A 26 -15.30 -16.80 -1.96
N HIS A 27 -14.84 -16.24 -0.84
CA HIS A 27 -14.78 -16.90 0.47
C HIS A 27 -15.93 -16.52 1.40
N PHE A 28 -16.49 -15.32 1.24
CA PHE A 28 -17.53 -14.75 2.11
C PHE A 28 -18.74 -14.29 1.31
N GLU A 29 -19.90 -14.22 1.95
CA GLU A 29 -20.97 -13.33 1.50
C GLU A 29 -20.60 -11.92 1.96
N LEU A 30 -20.15 -11.06 1.03
CA LEU A 30 -19.43 -9.83 1.36
C LEU A 30 -20.31 -8.60 1.16
N VAL A 31 -20.39 -7.79 2.21
CA VAL A 31 -20.89 -6.42 2.18
C VAL A 31 -19.74 -5.47 2.46
N CYS A 32 -19.44 -4.58 1.53
CA CYS A 32 -18.37 -3.59 1.68
C CYS A 32 -18.99 -2.19 1.86
N VAL A 33 -18.61 -1.52 2.94
CA VAL A 33 -18.94 -0.10 3.17
C VAL A 33 -17.73 0.76 2.82
N THR A 34 -17.94 1.75 1.95
CA THR A 34 -16.91 2.72 1.57
C THR A 34 -17.45 4.14 1.53
N SER A 35 -16.60 5.14 1.30
CA SER A 35 -16.99 6.55 1.21
C SER A 35 -17.65 6.86 -0.13
N THR A 36 -18.49 7.88 -0.16
CA THR A 36 -18.95 8.52 -1.39
C THR A 36 -17.77 9.16 -2.14
N ILE A 37 -17.83 9.20 -3.47
CA ILE A 37 -16.72 9.63 -4.34
C ILE A 37 -16.28 11.08 -4.04
N GLU A 38 -17.22 11.98 -3.83
CA GLU A 38 -16.96 13.42 -3.61
C GLU A 38 -16.01 13.73 -2.45
N GLN A 39 -15.90 12.82 -1.48
CA GLN A 39 -15.11 13.01 -0.28
C GLN A 39 -13.66 12.47 -0.40
N HIS A 40 -13.32 11.80 -1.51
CA HIS A 40 -11.97 11.28 -1.76
C HIS A 40 -11.00 12.29 -2.39
N LEU A 41 -11.49 13.38 -2.95
CA LEU A 41 -10.66 14.50 -3.46
C LEU A 41 -9.68 15.05 -2.42
N VAL A 42 -9.95 14.83 -1.13
CA VAL A 42 -9.09 15.24 -0.01
C VAL A 42 -7.74 14.48 0.05
N LEU A 43 -7.60 13.36 -0.65
CA LEU A 43 -6.36 12.55 -0.64
C LEU A 43 -5.42 12.86 -1.82
N GLY A 44 -5.71 13.89 -2.62
CA GLY A 44 -4.85 14.33 -3.73
C GLY A 44 -4.79 13.36 -4.91
N ARG A 45 -5.73 12.42 -5.02
CA ARG A 45 -5.89 11.57 -6.19
C ARG A 45 -6.77 12.24 -7.24
N PRO A 46 -6.46 12.09 -8.53
CA PRO A 46 -7.31 12.60 -9.61
C PRO A 46 -8.69 11.91 -9.61
N SER A 47 -9.72 12.64 -10.02
CA SER A 47 -11.10 12.11 -10.09
C SER A 47 -11.27 10.93 -11.06
N SER A 48 -10.34 10.75 -12.00
CA SER A 48 -10.29 9.61 -12.93
C SER A 48 -10.05 8.26 -12.26
N ASP A 49 -9.50 8.25 -11.02
CA ASP A 49 -9.29 7.02 -10.25
C ASP A 49 -10.58 6.51 -9.59
N PHE A 50 -11.69 7.23 -9.73
CA PHE A 50 -12.96 6.91 -9.12
C PHE A 50 -14.01 6.58 -10.18
N ASP A 51 -14.56 5.37 -10.09
CA ASP A 51 -15.53 4.82 -11.00
C ASP A 51 -16.91 5.49 -10.89
N ASN A 52 -17.55 5.75 -12.04
CA ASN A 52 -18.97 5.90 -12.12
C ASN A 52 -19.61 4.50 -12.09
N GLU A 53 -20.56 4.27 -11.20
CA GLU A 53 -21.18 2.97 -10.91
C GLU A 53 -21.76 2.22 -12.13
N SER A 54 -22.00 2.93 -13.25
CA SER A 54 -22.62 2.37 -14.46
C SER A 54 -21.76 1.33 -15.21
N ASP A 55 -20.42 1.34 -15.00
CA ASP A 55 -19.50 0.51 -15.79
C ASP A 55 -18.92 -0.69 -15.04
N ALA A 56 -19.37 -0.94 -13.80
CA ALA A 56 -18.84 -2.05 -13.01
C ALA A 56 -19.36 -3.41 -13.51
N PRO A 57 -18.48 -4.40 -13.74
CA PRO A 57 -18.89 -5.76 -14.08
C PRO A 57 -19.78 -6.36 -12.98
N ALA A 58 -20.55 -7.40 -13.31
CA ALA A 58 -21.41 -8.10 -12.35
C ALA A 58 -20.61 -8.43 -11.08
N ARG A 59 -21.00 -7.81 -9.96
CA ARG A 59 -20.26 -7.91 -8.70
C ARG A 59 -20.75 -9.11 -7.93
N ASN A 60 -19.83 -9.89 -7.38
CA ASN A 60 -20.14 -10.98 -6.47
C ASN A 60 -20.19 -10.51 -4.98
N TYR A 61 -20.23 -9.19 -4.73
CA TYR A 61 -20.33 -8.55 -3.42
C TYR A 61 -21.30 -7.35 -3.47
N GLN A 62 -21.80 -6.94 -2.30
CA GLN A 62 -22.59 -5.72 -2.16
C GLN A 62 -21.66 -4.54 -1.77
N LEU A 63 -21.67 -3.45 -2.55
CA LEU A 63 -20.97 -2.21 -2.23
C LEU A 63 -21.97 -1.15 -1.75
N ILE A 64 -21.76 -0.61 -0.56
CA ILE A 64 -22.58 0.46 0.04
C ILE A 64 -21.69 1.70 0.21
N ARG A 65 -22.08 2.80 -0.44
CA ARG A 65 -21.39 4.08 -0.31
C ARG A 65 -22.09 4.93 0.73
N LEU A 66 -21.36 5.33 1.79
CA LEU A 66 -21.89 6.16 2.86
C LEU A 66 -21.18 7.51 2.90
N PRO A 67 -21.91 8.60 3.19
CA PRO A 67 -21.31 9.88 3.50
C PRO A 67 -20.45 9.77 4.76
N ARG A 68 -19.30 10.43 4.77
CA ARG A 68 -18.45 10.52 5.95
C ARG A 68 -18.40 11.95 6.49
N SER A 69 -18.31 12.08 7.82
CA SER A 69 -17.97 13.32 8.50
C SER A 69 -16.50 13.29 8.92
N GLY A 70 -15.78 14.40 8.82
CA GLY A 70 -14.36 14.46 9.15
C GLY A 70 -13.47 14.49 7.91
N GLN A 71 -12.28 15.12 8.05
CA GLN A 71 -11.41 15.46 6.93
C GLN A 71 -10.20 14.55 6.75
N THR A 72 -9.81 13.80 7.79
CA THR A 72 -8.62 12.93 7.74
C THR A 72 -9.01 11.46 7.70
N SER A 73 -8.07 10.59 7.31
CA SER A 73 -8.27 9.14 7.27
C SER A 73 -8.57 8.50 8.63
N THR A 74 -8.31 9.18 9.73
CA THR A 74 -8.49 8.64 11.10
C THR A 74 -9.53 9.35 11.95
N THR A 75 -10.04 10.50 11.48
CA THR A 75 -11.00 11.31 12.27
C THR A 75 -12.41 11.34 11.69
N PHE A 76 -12.73 10.45 10.77
CA PHE A 76 -14.06 10.39 10.15
C PHE A 76 -14.97 9.33 10.80
N ASN A 77 -16.27 9.52 10.61
CA ASN A 77 -17.32 8.55 10.88
C ASN A 77 -18.19 8.40 9.64
N TYR A 78 -18.84 7.24 9.46
CA TYR A 78 -19.83 7.03 8.42
C TYR A 78 -21.25 7.35 8.91
N SER A 79 -21.96 8.25 8.22
CA SER A 79 -23.39 8.45 8.39
C SER A 79 -24.14 7.27 7.79
N GLY A 80 -25.08 6.67 8.56
CA GLY A 80 -25.87 5.52 8.09
C GLY A 80 -25.26 4.13 8.38
N LEU A 81 -24.06 4.02 8.95
CA LEU A 81 -23.46 2.72 9.30
C LEU A 81 -24.35 1.87 10.22
N ALA A 82 -25.10 2.51 11.15
CA ALA A 82 -26.06 1.84 12.01
C ALA A 82 -27.19 1.16 11.24
N ALA A 83 -27.66 1.76 10.15
CA ALA A 83 -28.69 1.17 9.28
C ALA A 83 -28.14 -0.08 8.56
N VAL A 84 -26.89 -0.03 8.09
CA VAL A 84 -26.23 -1.19 7.49
C VAL A 84 -26.11 -2.33 8.49
N MET A 85 -25.63 -2.06 9.70
CA MET A 85 -25.48 -3.09 10.74
C MET A 85 -26.80 -3.68 11.22
N ARG A 86 -27.93 -2.97 11.08
CA ARG A 86 -29.26 -3.50 11.38
C ARG A 86 -29.93 -4.24 10.24
N SER A 87 -29.43 -4.11 9.02
CA SER A 87 -30.12 -4.62 7.83
C SER A 87 -30.13 -6.14 7.72
N ARG A 88 -29.15 -6.81 8.34
CA ARG A 88 -28.99 -8.27 8.32
C ARG A 88 -28.02 -8.74 9.39
N HIS A 89 -27.92 -10.06 9.59
CA HIS A 89 -26.89 -10.68 10.41
C HIS A 89 -25.52 -10.66 9.70
N PHE A 90 -24.46 -10.41 10.48
CA PHE A 90 -23.05 -10.53 10.06
C PHE A 90 -22.33 -11.47 11.03
N ASP A 91 -21.52 -12.39 10.50
CA ASP A 91 -20.66 -13.25 11.31
C ASP A 91 -19.36 -12.50 11.69
N VAL A 92 -18.92 -11.58 10.83
CA VAL A 92 -17.69 -10.79 11.03
C VAL A 92 -17.92 -9.33 10.65
N VAL A 93 -17.43 -8.42 11.47
CA VAL A 93 -17.30 -6.99 11.18
C VAL A 93 -15.80 -6.65 11.17
N LEU A 94 -15.26 -6.33 10.02
CA LEU A 94 -13.85 -5.98 9.83
C LEU A 94 -13.70 -4.53 9.40
N VAL A 95 -12.89 -3.76 10.13
CA VAL A 95 -12.63 -2.33 9.85
C VAL A 95 -11.19 -2.16 9.38
N GLU A 96 -11.00 -1.60 8.19
CA GLU A 96 -9.68 -1.28 7.68
C GLU A 96 -9.29 0.16 8.04
N ASN A 97 -8.82 0.34 9.26
CA ASN A 97 -8.26 1.58 9.78
C ASN A 97 -7.49 1.32 11.08
N GLU A 98 -6.74 2.32 11.53
CA GLU A 98 -5.98 2.23 12.77
C GLU A 98 -6.91 2.01 13.98
N PRO A 99 -6.54 1.17 14.97
CA PRO A 99 -7.41 0.81 16.12
C PRO A 99 -7.99 2.01 16.88
N TRP A 100 -7.23 3.10 17.00
CA TRP A 100 -7.65 4.35 17.67
C TRP A 100 -8.47 5.28 16.75
N ALA A 101 -8.69 4.94 15.48
CA ALA A 101 -9.46 5.77 14.56
C ALA A 101 -10.94 5.83 14.93
N ARG A 102 -11.57 6.98 14.67
CA ARG A 102 -12.98 7.20 15.04
C ARG A 102 -13.93 6.19 14.39
N VAL A 103 -13.65 5.77 13.17
CA VAL A 103 -14.47 4.77 12.46
C VAL A 103 -14.40 3.40 13.12
N CYS A 104 -13.24 3.00 13.67
CA CYS A 104 -13.10 1.76 14.44
C CYS A 104 -13.94 1.82 15.72
N LEU A 105 -13.84 2.90 16.48
CA LEU A 105 -14.69 3.12 17.67
C LEU A 105 -16.17 3.14 17.31
N GLN A 106 -16.58 3.83 16.24
CA GLN A 106 -17.96 3.84 15.75
C GLN A 106 -18.44 2.43 15.43
N ALA A 107 -17.68 1.68 14.64
CA ALA A 107 -18.04 0.33 14.22
C ALA A 107 -18.17 -0.62 15.42
N ARG A 108 -17.25 -0.54 16.37
CA ARG A 108 -17.26 -1.33 17.60
C ARG A 108 -18.52 -1.06 18.45
N ILE A 109 -18.84 0.22 18.68
CA ILE A 109 -20.04 0.60 19.43
C ILE A 109 -21.29 0.07 18.72
N LEU A 110 -21.41 0.27 17.41
CA LEU A 110 -22.57 -0.20 16.66
C LEU A 110 -22.64 -1.74 16.63
N LYS A 111 -21.50 -2.43 16.52
CA LYS A 111 -21.41 -3.90 16.57
C LYS A 111 -21.93 -4.42 17.91
N SER A 112 -21.55 -3.82 19.04
CA SER A 112 -22.01 -4.28 20.35
C SER A 112 -23.53 -4.14 20.54
N PHE A 113 -24.17 -3.17 19.88
CA PHE A 113 -25.62 -3.00 19.94
C PHE A 113 -26.40 -3.86 18.96
N PHE A 114 -25.88 -4.07 17.75
CA PHE A 114 -26.67 -4.66 16.65
C PHE A 114 -26.16 -6.02 16.19
N GLN A 115 -24.90 -6.37 16.46
CA GLN A 115 -24.20 -7.57 16.00
C GLN A 115 -23.36 -8.18 17.12
N ALA A 116 -23.91 -8.33 18.34
CA ALA A 116 -23.17 -8.69 19.54
C ALA A 116 -22.35 -9.99 19.37
N GLN A 117 -22.87 -10.96 18.60
CA GLN A 117 -22.22 -12.26 18.37
C GLN A 117 -21.20 -12.27 17.23
N ALA A 118 -21.16 -11.22 16.39
CA ALA A 118 -20.18 -11.15 15.30
C ALA A 118 -18.75 -11.01 15.85
N LEU A 119 -17.76 -11.59 15.21
CA LEU A 119 -16.36 -11.27 15.48
C LEU A 119 -16.04 -9.85 15.02
N PHE A 120 -15.19 -9.16 15.74
CA PHE A 120 -14.70 -7.82 15.40
C PHE A 120 -13.23 -7.88 15.04
N GLY A 121 -12.93 -7.60 13.77
CA GLY A 121 -11.57 -7.50 13.26
C GLY A 121 -11.15 -6.09 12.92
N GLU A 122 -9.87 -5.83 12.97
CA GLU A 122 -9.25 -4.56 12.56
C GLU A 122 -8.06 -4.80 11.64
N PHE A 123 -7.82 -3.87 10.71
CA PHE A 123 -6.60 -3.82 9.92
C PHE A 123 -5.81 -2.57 10.29
N THR A 124 -4.47 -2.67 10.42
CA THR A 124 -3.61 -1.52 10.73
C THR A 124 -2.33 -1.50 9.90
N TRP A 125 -1.91 -0.29 9.49
CA TRP A 125 -0.59 -0.01 8.93
C TRP A 125 0.38 0.57 9.95
N GLU A 126 -0.06 0.96 11.15
CA GLU A 126 0.76 1.70 12.11
C GLU A 126 1.94 0.86 12.58
N ASN A 127 3.13 1.18 12.11
CA ASN A 127 4.37 0.44 12.33
C ASN A 127 5.37 1.15 13.26
N VAL A 128 5.03 2.36 13.71
CA VAL A 128 5.85 3.13 14.67
C VAL A 128 4.98 3.77 15.73
N GLU A 129 5.49 3.82 16.95
CA GLU A 129 4.80 4.53 18.04
C GLU A 129 4.74 6.03 17.78
N ARG A 130 3.62 6.64 18.11
CA ARG A 130 3.47 8.08 18.02
C ARG A 130 4.26 8.77 19.10
N PRO A 131 5.10 9.75 18.76
CA PRO A 131 5.94 10.43 19.76
C PRO A 131 5.16 11.46 20.58
N GLY A 132 5.70 11.78 21.74
CA GLY A 132 5.27 12.89 22.58
C GLY A 132 3.89 12.71 23.21
N TRP A 133 3.27 13.85 23.61
CA TRP A 133 2.00 13.84 24.35
C TRP A 133 0.83 13.22 23.60
N LYS A 134 0.81 13.29 22.26
CA LYS A 134 -0.21 12.67 21.43
C LYS A 134 -0.16 11.15 21.54
N GLY A 135 1.02 10.56 21.49
CA GLY A 135 1.22 9.13 21.71
C GLY A 135 0.76 8.70 23.12
N PHE A 136 1.16 9.47 24.13
CA PHE A 136 0.73 9.23 25.51
C PHE A 136 -0.80 9.24 25.67
N MET A 137 -1.49 10.20 25.07
CA MET A 137 -2.96 10.29 25.13
C MET A 137 -3.67 9.19 24.32
N LEU A 138 -3.09 8.72 23.22
CA LEU A 138 -3.69 7.67 22.39
C LEU A 138 -3.40 6.26 22.89
N ALA A 139 -2.31 6.05 23.63
CA ALA A 139 -1.91 4.72 24.10
C ALA A 139 -2.99 3.97 24.92
N PRO A 140 -3.74 4.61 25.83
CA PRO A 140 -4.84 3.93 26.53
C PRO A 140 -5.97 3.52 25.60
N ILE A 141 -6.31 4.36 24.61
CA ILE A 141 -7.34 4.06 23.61
C ILE A 141 -6.86 2.89 22.74
N TYR A 142 -5.60 2.94 22.30
CA TYR A 142 -5.01 1.87 21.51
C TYR A 142 -5.07 0.53 22.26
N ARG A 143 -4.65 0.51 23.53
CA ARG A 143 -4.72 -0.69 24.38
C ARG A 143 -6.15 -1.20 24.54
N ALA A 144 -7.11 -0.30 24.85
CA ALA A 144 -8.50 -0.71 25.04
C ALA A 144 -9.12 -1.28 23.77
N MET A 145 -8.81 -0.70 22.62
CA MET A 145 -9.28 -1.18 21.31
C MET A 145 -8.63 -2.52 20.98
N THR A 146 -7.32 -2.62 21.05
CA THR A 146 -6.56 -3.84 20.71
C THR A 146 -6.94 -5.02 21.60
N ALA A 147 -7.01 -4.80 22.93
CA ALA A 147 -7.35 -5.86 23.91
C ALA A 147 -8.79 -6.36 23.83
N THR A 148 -9.65 -5.71 23.06
CA THR A 148 -11.06 -6.08 22.88
C THR A 148 -11.42 -6.39 21.42
N THR A 149 -10.45 -6.44 20.54
CA THR A 149 -10.58 -6.89 19.14
C THR A 149 -10.38 -8.40 19.09
N ASP A 150 -11.24 -9.14 18.39
CA ASP A 150 -11.16 -10.58 18.33
C ASP A 150 -10.01 -11.05 17.44
N PHE A 151 -9.63 -10.25 16.41
CA PHE A 151 -8.44 -10.48 15.58
C PHE A 151 -7.96 -9.22 14.89
N ILE A 152 -6.66 -9.17 14.55
CA ILE A 152 -6.04 -8.04 13.88
C ILE A 152 -5.28 -8.53 12.64
N ILE A 153 -5.39 -7.79 11.55
CA ILE A 153 -4.54 -7.96 10.37
C ILE A 153 -3.57 -6.78 10.34
N ALA A 154 -2.30 -7.05 10.57
CA ALA A 154 -1.22 -6.08 10.55
C ALA A 154 -0.58 -6.03 9.16
N GLY A 155 -0.42 -4.85 8.58
CA GLY A 155 0.08 -4.68 7.22
C GLY A 155 1.56 -5.04 7.04
N ASN A 156 2.31 -5.16 8.14
CA ASN A 156 3.73 -5.53 8.18
C ASN A 156 4.10 -6.03 9.57
N GLU A 157 5.29 -6.61 9.68
CA GLU A 157 5.78 -7.20 10.94
C GLU A 157 5.91 -6.18 12.08
N ALA A 158 6.36 -4.96 11.80
CA ALA A 158 6.48 -3.92 12.83
C ALA A 158 5.10 -3.48 13.36
N ALA A 159 4.07 -3.46 12.52
CA ALA A 159 2.70 -3.22 12.94
C ALA A 159 2.17 -4.36 13.81
N SER A 160 2.49 -5.63 13.48
CA SER A 160 2.17 -6.79 14.31
C SER A 160 2.80 -6.69 15.69
N GLN A 161 4.09 -6.36 15.78
CA GLN A 161 4.78 -6.16 17.06
C GLN A 161 4.17 -5.01 17.87
N LEU A 162 3.73 -3.94 17.20
CA LEU A 162 3.11 -2.80 17.87
C LEU A 162 1.76 -3.16 18.48
N VAL A 163 0.88 -3.87 17.75
CA VAL A 163 -0.42 -4.28 18.31
C VAL A 163 -0.26 -5.29 19.45
N GLN A 164 0.70 -6.21 19.36
CA GLN A 164 1.04 -7.14 20.45
C GLN A 164 1.56 -6.40 21.69
N LYS A 165 2.38 -5.36 21.53
CA LYS A 165 2.81 -4.48 22.63
C LYS A 165 1.61 -3.80 23.30
N TYR A 166 0.53 -3.53 22.57
CA TYR A 166 -0.70 -2.96 23.10
C TYR A 166 -1.73 -3.99 23.57
N GLY A 167 -1.42 -5.28 23.54
CA GLY A 167 -2.18 -6.34 24.22
C GLY A 167 -2.88 -7.35 23.32
N ALA A 168 -2.65 -7.33 22.00
CA ALA A 168 -3.12 -8.41 21.12
C ALA A 168 -2.32 -9.69 21.38
N CYS A 169 -3.00 -10.84 21.35
CA CYS A 169 -2.34 -12.15 21.39
C CYS A 169 -1.73 -12.46 20.02
N ALA A 170 -0.62 -13.18 19.99
CA ALA A 170 0.09 -13.45 18.74
C ALA A 170 -0.72 -14.31 17.74
N ASP A 171 -1.54 -15.23 18.23
CA ASP A 171 -2.44 -16.09 17.47
C ASP A 171 -3.70 -15.36 16.93
N GLU A 172 -3.98 -14.17 17.47
CA GLU A 172 -5.02 -13.24 17.00
C GLU A 172 -4.50 -12.24 15.96
N VAL A 173 -3.21 -12.31 15.55
CA VAL A 173 -2.60 -11.37 14.63
C VAL A 173 -2.09 -12.06 13.37
N LEU A 174 -2.61 -11.65 12.21
CA LEU A 174 -2.07 -12.02 10.90
C LEU A 174 -1.20 -10.88 10.35
N VAL A 175 -0.01 -11.20 9.85
CA VAL A 175 0.78 -10.25 9.03
C VAL A 175 0.45 -10.48 7.55
N ALA A 176 -0.26 -9.54 6.95
CA ALA A 176 -0.61 -9.58 5.53
C ALA A 176 -0.93 -8.17 5.00
N PRO A 177 -0.62 -7.87 3.73
CA PRO A 177 -0.91 -6.54 3.16
C PRO A 177 -2.41 -6.29 3.06
N GLN A 178 -2.79 -5.00 3.03
CA GLN A 178 -4.17 -4.58 2.82
C GLN A 178 -4.66 -4.90 1.40
N LEU A 179 -3.83 -4.61 0.41
CA LEU A 179 -4.16 -4.73 -1.01
C LEU A 179 -3.09 -5.57 -1.71
N GLY A 180 -3.48 -6.26 -2.75
CA GLY A 180 -2.58 -6.92 -3.67
C GLY A 180 -2.30 -6.08 -4.91
N VAL A 181 -1.61 -6.67 -5.87
CA VAL A 181 -1.37 -6.14 -7.21
C VAL A 181 -2.19 -6.93 -8.25
N ASP A 182 -2.63 -6.23 -9.27
CA ASP A 182 -3.35 -6.79 -10.40
C ASP A 182 -2.37 -7.26 -11.48
N LEU A 183 -2.24 -8.57 -11.67
CA LEU A 183 -1.35 -9.14 -12.68
C LEU A 183 -1.84 -8.97 -14.12
N ASP A 184 -3.12 -8.63 -14.36
CA ASP A 184 -3.60 -8.35 -15.72
C ASP A 184 -3.01 -7.04 -16.23
N ASN A 185 -2.86 -6.06 -15.34
CA ASN A 185 -2.29 -4.75 -15.66
C ASN A 185 -0.77 -4.68 -15.45
N HIS A 186 -0.24 -5.44 -14.49
CA HIS A 186 1.17 -5.45 -14.13
C HIS A 186 1.84 -6.73 -14.63
N GLN A 187 2.36 -6.67 -15.86
CA GLN A 187 3.04 -7.80 -16.52
C GLN A 187 4.41 -7.37 -17.03
N PRO A 188 5.40 -8.28 -17.07
CA PRO A 188 6.69 -8.02 -17.72
C PRO A 188 6.51 -7.60 -19.17
N ALA A 189 7.30 -6.62 -19.60
CA ALA A 189 7.36 -6.21 -21.00
C ALA A 189 8.38 -7.04 -21.78
N THR A 190 8.06 -7.39 -23.01
CA THR A 190 9.04 -7.85 -23.98
C THR A 190 10.01 -6.71 -24.35
N ALA A 191 11.16 -7.01 -24.95
CA ALA A 191 12.12 -6.00 -25.38
C ALA A 191 11.50 -4.98 -26.37
N ALA A 192 10.66 -5.46 -27.30
CA ALA A 192 9.97 -4.61 -28.27
C ALA A 192 8.94 -3.68 -27.60
N GLU A 193 8.10 -4.21 -26.72
CA GLU A 193 7.15 -3.40 -25.94
C GLU A 193 7.85 -2.34 -25.09
N ARG A 194 8.95 -2.72 -24.41
CA ARG A 194 9.75 -1.79 -23.61
C ARG A 194 10.30 -0.65 -24.45
N ALA A 195 10.81 -0.94 -25.65
CA ALA A 195 11.30 0.09 -26.56
C ALA A 195 10.21 1.09 -26.96
N THR A 196 9.00 0.61 -27.27
CA THR A 196 7.85 1.45 -27.60
C THR A 196 7.45 2.31 -26.39
N LEU A 197 7.29 1.69 -25.22
CA LEU A 197 6.92 2.40 -23.98
C LEU A 197 7.94 3.49 -23.61
N ARG A 198 9.23 3.24 -23.83
CA ARG A 198 10.28 4.24 -23.61
C ARG A 198 10.15 5.41 -24.57
N GLN A 199 9.88 5.15 -25.85
CA GLN A 199 9.62 6.20 -26.82
C GLN A 199 8.43 7.07 -26.41
N ASP A 200 7.32 6.46 -25.99
CA ASP A 200 6.12 7.15 -25.52
C ASP A 200 6.37 7.99 -24.26
N CYS A 201 7.32 7.57 -23.43
CA CYS A 201 7.75 8.30 -22.23
C CYS A 201 8.87 9.32 -22.48
N GLY A 202 9.37 9.45 -23.72
CA GLY A 202 10.53 10.30 -24.03
C GLY A 202 11.85 9.82 -23.39
N LEU A 203 11.98 8.53 -23.17
CA LEU A 203 13.16 7.89 -22.57
C LEU A 203 14.04 7.25 -23.64
N PRO A 204 15.38 7.21 -23.47
CA PRO A 204 16.27 6.59 -24.45
C PRO A 204 16.03 5.07 -24.54
N ALA A 205 15.98 4.56 -25.78
CA ALA A 205 15.61 3.17 -26.07
C ALA A 205 16.60 2.17 -25.46
N ASP A 206 17.91 2.42 -25.61
CA ASP A 206 18.98 1.47 -25.29
C ASP A 206 19.70 1.77 -23.96
N ALA A 207 19.24 2.75 -23.18
CA ALA A 207 19.86 3.10 -21.90
C ALA A 207 19.45 2.14 -20.76
N PHE A 208 20.32 2.02 -19.76
CA PHE A 208 19.93 1.43 -18.48
C PHE A 208 19.18 2.47 -17.66
N ILE A 209 17.88 2.21 -17.40
CA ILE A 209 16.99 3.16 -16.74
C ILE A 209 16.69 2.69 -15.33
N VAL A 210 17.12 3.49 -14.35
CA VAL A 210 16.69 3.44 -12.95
C VAL A 210 15.43 4.28 -12.83
N GLY A 211 14.43 3.83 -12.09
CA GLY A 211 13.19 4.56 -11.95
C GLY A 211 12.72 4.74 -10.52
N TYR A 212 11.96 5.78 -10.31
CA TYR A 212 11.21 6.07 -9.09
C TYR A 212 9.79 6.52 -9.46
N CYS A 213 8.81 6.06 -8.70
CA CYS A 213 7.42 6.52 -8.83
C CYS A 213 6.83 6.77 -7.44
N GLY A 214 6.29 7.98 -7.22
CA GLY A 214 5.67 8.34 -5.95
C GLY A 214 5.72 9.83 -5.61
N ARG A 215 5.42 10.17 -4.37
CA ARG A 215 5.49 11.55 -3.88
C ARG A 215 6.93 12.05 -3.88
N LEU A 216 7.14 13.26 -4.37
CA LEU A 216 8.46 13.91 -4.40
C LEU A 216 8.69 14.67 -3.09
N THR A 217 9.05 13.93 -2.04
CA THR A 217 9.24 14.44 -0.66
C THR A 217 10.53 13.91 -0.04
N GLU A 218 11.04 14.60 0.98
CA GLU A 218 12.34 14.34 1.61
C GLU A 218 12.48 12.90 2.15
N GLU A 219 11.41 12.39 2.74
CA GLU A 219 11.39 11.05 3.30
C GLU A 219 11.50 9.94 2.26
N LYS A 220 11.35 10.26 0.97
CA LYS A 220 11.45 9.28 -0.12
C LYS A 220 12.90 9.08 -0.63
N GLY A 221 13.87 9.80 -0.07
CA GLY A 221 15.29 9.56 -0.35
C GLY A 221 15.74 9.92 -1.76
N LEU A 222 15.10 10.94 -2.39
CA LEU A 222 15.41 11.34 -3.75
C LEU A 222 16.80 11.98 -3.88
N HIS A 223 17.33 12.59 -2.82
CA HIS A 223 18.69 13.11 -2.78
C HIS A 223 19.71 11.97 -2.90
N GLU A 224 19.52 10.93 -2.11
CA GLU A 224 20.38 9.74 -2.09
C GLU A 224 20.30 8.98 -3.43
N LEU A 225 19.10 8.90 -4.02
CA LEU A 225 18.89 8.28 -5.33
C LEU A 225 19.64 9.06 -6.43
N LEU A 226 19.53 10.38 -6.44
CA LEU A 226 20.23 11.22 -7.40
C LEU A 226 21.75 11.09 -7.26
N GLN A 227 22.27 11.16 -6.03
CA GLN A 227 23.69 10.99 -5.72
C GLN A 227 24.21 9.61 -6.13
N ALA A 228 23.42 8.56 -5.92
CA ALA A 228 23.78 7.21 -6.35
C ALA A 228 23.91 7.12 -7.88
N CYS A 229 22.99 7.75 -8.62
CA CYS A 229 23.06 7.79 -10.09
C CYS A 229 24.20 8.68 -10.61
N ASP A 230 24.57 9.76 -9.93
CA ASP A 230 25.76 10.57 -10.25
C ASP A 230 27.06 9.72 -10.22
N ALA A 231 27.11 8.71 -9.35
CA ALA A 231 28.27 7.81 -9.21
C ALA A 231 28.30 6.64 -10.23
N LEU A 232 27.32 6.58 -11.13
CA LEU A 232 27.15 5.51 -12.11
C LEU A 232 27.38 6.02 -13.54
N GLN A 233 27.99 5.20 -14.39
CA GLN A 233 28.16 5.51 -15.81
C GLN A 233 27.07 4.84 -16.64
N ASN A 234 26.63 5.51 -17.70
CA ASN A 234 25.63 4.99 -18.64
C ASN A 234 24.29 4.60 -18.00
N VAL A 235 23.90 5.30 -16.94
CA VAL A 235 22.63 5.12 -16.24
C VAL A 235 21.77 6.38 -16.41
N HIS A 236 20.51 6.19 -16.74
CA HIS A 236 19.51 7.24 -16.75
C HIS A 236 18.55 7.06 -15.55
N LEU A 237 18.09 8.17 -14.97
CA LEU A 237 17.13 8.17 -13.89
C LEU A 237 15.81 8.77 -14.37
N ALA A 238 14.75 7.99 -14.30
CA ALA A 238 13.38 8.43 -14.61
C ALA A 238 12.58 8.56 -13.31
N ILE A 239 12.06 9.76 -13.04
CA ILE A 239 11.26 10.08 -11.86
C ILE A 239 9.87 10.47 -12.29
N LEU A 240 8.85 9.74 -11.79
CA LEU A 240 7.44 10.02 -12.03
C LEU A 240 6.75 10.39 -10.72
N GLY A 241 6.10 11.56 -10.69
CA GLY A 241 5.35 12.00 -9.51
C GLY A 241 5.29 13.49 -9.34
N SER A 242 4.79 13.93 -8.18
CA SER A 242 4.71 15.34 -7.78
C SER A 242 4.99 15.51 -6.29
N GLY A 243 5.37 16.71 -5.89
CA GLY A 243 5.61 17.02 -4.47
C GLY A 243 6.56 18.18 -4.25
N ARG A 244 6.95 18.39 -2.99
CA ARG A 244 7.73 19.56 -2.56
C ARG A 244 9.12 19.64 -3.19
N LEU A 245 9.70 18.52 -3.60
CA LEU A 245 11.02 18.46 -4.25
C LEU A 245 10.97 18.67 -5.77
N GLU A 246 9.81 18.93 -6.36
CA GLU A 246 9.68 19.08 -7.81
C GLU A 246 10.53 20.22 -8.37
N SER A 247 10.52 21.39 -7.72
CA SER A 247 11.33 22.53 -8.15
C SER A 247 12.82 22.25 -8.06
N TRP A 248 13.26 21.64 -6.96
CA TRP A 248 14.64 21.21 -6.78
C TRP A 248 15.07 20.19 -7.85
N LEU A 249 14.25 19.20 -8.15
CA LEU A 249 14.55 18.22 -9.21
C LEU A 249 14.65 18.86 -10.59
N LYS A 250 13.81 19.85 -10.90
CA LYS A 250 13.91 20.63 -12.16
C LYS A 250 15.22 21.39 -12.27
N GLU A 251 15.73 21.95 -11.17
CA GLU A 251 17.06 22.58 -11.12
C GLU A 251 18.17 21.54 -11.36
N GLN A 252 18.08 20.37 -10.71
CA GLN A 252 19.06 19.30 -10.90
C GLN A 252 19.09 18.77 -12.34
N GLN A 253 17.95 18.73 -13.01
CA GLN A 253 17.85 18.29 -14.41
C GLN A 253 18.61 19.21 -15.38
N GLN A 254 18.76 20.49 -15.08
CA GLN A 254 19.49 21.42 -15.95
C GLN A 254 20.97 21.03 -16.18
N THR A 255 21.58 20.37 -15.22
CA THR A 255 22.99 19.94 -15.26
C THR A 255 23.17 18.44 -15.47
N ARG A 256 22.05 17.67 -15.55
CA ARG A 256 22.06 16.20 -15.64
C ARG A 256 21.21 15.71 -16.81
N PRO A 257 21.76 15.58 -18.01
CA PRO A 257 21.01 15.14 -19.20
C PRO A 257 20.44 13.72 -19.08
N TRP A 258 20.93 12.94 -18.13
CA TRP A 258 20.46 11.59 -17.81
C TRP A 258 19.29 11.57 -16.81
N LEU A 259 18.88 12.71 -16.26
CA LEU A 259 17.72 12.82 -15.36
C LEU A 259 16.45 13.21 -16.14
N HIS A 260 15.45 12.35 -16.08
CA HIS A 260 14.16 12.53 -16.74
C HIS A 260 13.05 12.70 -15.71
N LEU A 261 12.36 13.84 -15.71
CA LEU A 261 11.22 14.12 -14.85
C LEU A 261 9.94 13.95 -15.66
N LEU A 262 9.10 13.02 -15.25
CA LEU A 262 7.80 12.78 -15.87
C LEU A 262 6.69 13.34 -14.98
N PRO A 263 5.64 13.95 -15.58
CA PRO A 263 4.50 14.42 -14.82
C PRO A 263 3.77 13.26 -14.15
N PRO A 264 3.03 13.52 -13.05
CA PRO A 264 2.19 12.51 -12.44
C PRO A 264 1.17 11.96 -13.43
N ARG A 265 0.89 10.66 -13.34
CA ARG A 265 -0.05 9.95 -14.20
C ARG A 265 -1.15 9.30 -13.37
N PRO A 266 -2.34 9.05 -13.94
CA PRO A 266 -3.35 8.20 -13.34
C PRO A 266 -2.79 6.83 -12.96
N HIS A 267 -3.31 6.20 -11.91
CA HIS A 267 -2.77 4.95 -11.39
C HIS A 267 -2.75 3.82 -12.44
N PHE A 268 -3.76 3.74 -13.30
CA PHE A 268 -3.83 2.73 -14.37
C PHE A 268 -2.73 2.87 -15.46
N GLU A 269 -2.04 4.02 -15.53
CA GLU A 269 -0.89 4.25 -16.43
C GLU A 269 0.47 3.95 -15.77
N ILE A 270 0.51 3.74 -14.45
CA ILE A 270 1.76 3.46 -13.72
C ILE A 270 2.45 2.19 -14.24
N PRO A 271 1.74 1.09 -14.58
CA PRO A 271 2.38 -0.10 -15.13
C PRO A 271 3.17 0.17 -16.41
N ALA A 272 2.69 1.04 -17.29
CA ALA A 272 3.39 1.43 -18.51
C ALA A 272 4.73 2.10 -18.21
N PHE A 273 4.79 2.99 -17.21
CA PHE A 273 6.03 3.59 -16.73
C PHE A 273 6.97 2.56 -16.10
N LEU A 274 6.47 1.71 -15.20
CA LEU A 274 7.29 0.69 -14.54
C LEU A 274 7.94 -0.25 -15.56
N ARG A 275 7.22 -0.63 -16.59
CA ARG A 275 7.71 -1.50 -17.69
C ARG A 275 8.81 -0.86 -18.54
N CYS A 276 9.01 0.46 -18.48
CA CYS A 276 10.14 1.15 -19.11
C CYS A 276 11.47 0.90 -18.40
N LEU A 277 11.44 0.53 -17.12
CA LEU A 277 12.60 0.50 -16.25
C LEU A 277 13.40 -0.79 -16.35
N ASN A 278 14.70 -0.69 -16.05
CA ASN A 278 15.56 -1.84 -15.77
C ASN A 278 15.56 -2.14 -14.26
N VAL A 279 15.55 -1.08 -13.44
CA VAL A 279 15.56 -1.15 -11.97
C VAL A 279 14.60 -0.12 -11.42
N PHE A 280 13.76 -0.51 -10.48
CA PHE A 280 12.98 0.39 -9.65
C PHE A 280 13.65 0.59 -8.29
N VAL A 281 13.66 1.82 -7.78
CA VAL A 281 14.27 2.13 -6.48
C VAL A 281 13.28 2.85 -5.57
N LEU A 282 13.13 2.34 -4.34
CA LEU A 282 12.43 3.03 -3.25
C LEU A 282 13.43 3.30 -2.11
N ALA A 283 13.99 4.52 -2.09
CA ALA A 283 15.04 4.92 -1.18
C ALA A 283 14.52 5.58 0.12
N SER A 284 13.28 5.26 0.53
CA SER A 284 12.66 5.89 1.71
C SER A 284 13.55 5.82 2.95
N LYS A 285 13.49 6.85 3.76
CA LYS A 285 14.24 6.96 5.03
C LYS A 285 13.32 7.28 6.20
N PRO A 286 13.64 6.80 7.41
CA PRO A 286 12.85 7.10 8.59
C PRO A 286 12.82 8.61 8.86
N VAL A 287 11.65 9.11 9.25
CA VAL A 287 11.51 10.45 9.82
C VAL A 287 11.31 10.31 11.31
N ARG A 288 12.19 10.94 12.09
CA ARG A 288 12.10 10.95 13.54
C ARG A 288 12.27 12.38 14.06
N THR A 289 11.15 12.96 14.46
CA THR A 289 11.11 14.28 15.10
C THR A 289 10.31 14.18 16.39
N MET A 290 10.32 15.23 17.21
CA MET A 290 9.48 15.27 18.42
C MET A 290 7.98 15.21 18.13
N GLN A 291 7.55 15.52 16.90
CA GLN A 291 6.13 15.60 16.51
C GLN A 291 5.69 14.50 15.54
N LEU A 292 6.64 13.89 14.83
CA LEU A 292 6.37 12.92 13.78
C LEU A 292 7.43 11.81 13.80
N CYS A 293 6.97 10.57 13.92
CA CYS A 293 7.72 9.37 13.55
C CYS A 293 7.02 8.75 12.35
N TRP A 294 7.80 8.44 11.31
CA TRP A 294 7.30 7.78 10.12
C TRP A 294 8.36 6.87 9.52
N GLU A 295 7.96 5.71 9.11
CA GLU A 295 8.73 4.78 8.29
C GLU A 295 7.84 4.24 7.18
N GLU A 296 8.44 3.70 6.12
CA GLU A 296 7.67 3.09 5.04
C GLU A 296 6.82 1.94 5.58
N GLN A 297 5.51 2.02 5.37
CA GLN A 297 4.59 1.03 5.92
C GLN A 297 4.48 -0.22 5.05
N PHE A 298 4.64 -0.06 3.73
CA PHE A 298 4.64 -1.17 2.78
C PHE A 298 5.41 -0.80 1.48
N GLY A 299 5.10 0.37 0.92
CA GLY A 299 5.64 0.76 -0.38
C GLY A 299 4.96 -0.01 -1.52
N HIS A 300 3.65 0.19 -1.72
CA HIS A 300 2.83 -0.60 -2.67
C HIS A 300 3.44 -0.66 -4.09
N VAL A 301 4.06 0.43 -4.53
CA VAL A 301 4.78 0.49 -5.81
C VAL A 301 5.92 -0.54 -5.94
N LEU A 302 6.45 -1.07 -4.82
CA LEU A 302 7.44 -2.16 -4.87
C LEU A 302 6.84 -3.42 -5.51
N ILE A 303 5.67 -3.85 -5.03
CA ILE A 303 5.00 -5.04 -5.58
C ILE A 303 4.49 -4.81 -7.00
N GLU A 304 4.14 -3.58 -7.35
CA GLU A 304 3.78 -3.19 -8.72
C GLU A 304 4.98 -3.30 -9.68
N ALA A 305 6.14 -2.81 -9.27
CA ALA A 305 7.38 -2.93 -10.05
C ALA A 305 7.83 -4.39 -10.18
N MET A 306 7.80 -5.14 -9.07
CA MET A 306 8.11 -6.58 -9.05
C MET A 306 7.16 -7.39 -9.96
N ALA A 307 5.87 -7.06 -9.99
CA ALA A 307 4.87 -7.67 -10.87
C ALA A 307 5.15 -7.38 -12.36
N CYS A 308 5.68 -6.19 -12.66
CA CYS A 308 6.15 -5.84 -14.00
C CYS A 308 7.48 -6.53 -14.39
N GLY A 309 8.03 -7.41 -13.55
CA GLY A 309 9.30 -8.09 -13.80
C GLY A 309 10.50 -7.15 -13.73
N VAL A 310 10.39 -6.02 -13.04
CA VAL A 310 11.45 -5.03 -12.85
C VAL A 310 12.20 -5.33 -11.57
N ALA A 311 13.52 -5.45 -11.67
CA ALA A 311 14.35 -5.61 -10.48
C ALA A 311 14.14 -4.42 -9.53
N THR A 312 13.80 -4.70 -8.28
CA THR A 312 13.37 -3.69 -7.32
C THR A 312 14.35 -3.63 -6.15
N ILE A 313 14.94 -2.45 -5.95
CA ILE A 313 15.88 -2.16 -4.87
C ILE A 313 15.19 -1.25 -3.86
N GLY A 314 15.39 -1.51 -2.57
CA GLY A 314 14.84 -0.68 -1.52
C GLY A 314 15.80 -0.43 -0.37
N SER A 315 15.52 0.63 0.38
CA SER A 315 16.26 0.95 1.59
C SER A 315 15.86 0.02 2.76
N SER A 316 16.62 0.08 3.85
CA SER A 316 16.30 -0.62 5.11
C SER A 316 15.23 0.09 5.96
N SER A 317 14.40 0.97 5.38
CA SER A 317 13.37 1.72 6.10
C SER A 317 12.07 0.95 6.20
N GLY A 318 11.55 0.80 7.42
CA GLY A 318 10.25 0.19 7.69
C GLY A 318 10.07 -1.20 7.05
N ALA A 319 8.96 -1.42 6.38
CA ALA A 319 8.61 -2.70 5.77
C ALA A 319 9.27 -2.99 4.41
N ILE A 320 10.08 -2.08 3.86
CA ILE A 320 10.71 -2.27 2.54
C ILE A 320 11.48 -3.60 2.44
N PRO A 321 12.35 -3.99 3.40
CA PRO A 321 13.07 -5.25 3.33
C PRO A 321 12.16 -6.48 3.33
N GLU A 322 11.10 -6.44 4.12
CA GLU A 322 10.09 -7.48 4.21
C GLU A 322 9.35 -7.67 2.88
N VAL A 323 8.91 -6.57 2.25
CA VAL A 323 8.20 -6.61 0.96
C VAL A 323 9.09 -7.14 -0.16
N ILE A 324 10.32 -6.62 -0.28
CA ILE A 324 11.30 -7.04 -1.29
C ILE A 324 11.68 -8.52 -1.12
N GLY A 325 11.91 -8.96 0.13
CA GLY A 325 12.24 -10.34 0.46
C GLY A 325 13.53 -10.89 -0.17
N HIS A 326 14.49 -10.01 -0.51
CA HIS A 326 15.76 -10.37 -1.14
C HIS A 326 16.88 -9.47 -0.62
N GLU A 327 17.75 -10.00 0.25
CA GLU A 327 18.77 -9.22 0.97
C GLU A 327 19.73 -8.44 0.04
N LYS A 328 20.11 -9.02 -1.11
CA LYS A 328 20.97 -8.34 -2.09
C LYS A 328 20.31 -7.13 -2.74
N ALA A 329 19.00 -6.97 -2.64
CA ALA A 329 18.25 -5.84 -3.16
C ALA A 329 17.95 -4.78 -2.09
N VAL A 330 18.45 -4.94 -0.87
CA VAL A 330 18.26 -3.98 0.23
C VAL A 330 19.59 -3.27 0.51
N PHE A 331 19.52 -1.96 0.78
CA PHE A 331 20.65 -1.13 1.17
C PHE A 331 20.33 -0.31 2.44
N PRO A 332 21.33 0.10 3.25
CA PRO A 332 21.12 0.96 4.40
C PRO A 332 20.52 2.31 3.97
N HIS A 333 19.41 2.73 4.59
CA HIS A 333 18.77 4.01 4.27
C HIS A 333 19.75 5.18 4.47
N GLY A 334 19.70 6.16 3.58
CA GLY A 334 20.58 7.33 3.60
C GLY A 334 21.98 7.08 3.00
N ASP A 335 22.31 5.85 2.59
CA ASP A 335 23.62 5.50 2.02
C ASP A 335 23.55 5.42 0.48
N ALA A 336 23.86 6.54 -0.18
CA ALA A 336 23.89 6.62 -1.64
C ALA A 336 24.97 5.73 -2.27
N ASN A 337 26.11 5.50 -1.60
CA ASN A 337 27.17 4.64 -2.10
C ASN A 337 26.76 3.16 -2.09
N ALA A 338 26.14 2.72 -1.00
CA ALA A 338 25.54 1.39 -0.92
C ALA A 338 24.45 1.19 -1.99
N LEU A 339 23.58 2.19 -2.20
CA LEU A 339 22.58 2.16 -3.27
C LEU A 339 23.24 2.01 -4.67
N ALA A 340 24.26 2.82 -4.98
CA ALA A 340 25.01 2.70 -6.25
C ALA A 340 25.62 1.30 -6.41
N GLY A 341 26.15 0.72 -5.34
CA GLY A 341 26.63 -0.66 -5.32
C GLY A 341 25.56 -1.70 -5.63
N ARG A 342 24.34 -1.53 -5.08
CA ARG A 342 23.20 -2.42 -5.37
C ARG A 342 22.72 -2.29 -6.83
N ILE A 343 22.64 -1.07 -7.35
CA ILE A 343 22.27 -0.85 -8.76
C ILE A 343 23.29 -1.57 -9.68
N ARG A 344 24.61 -1.42 -9.45
CA ARG A 344 25.64 -2.15 -10.23
C ARG A 344 25.49 -3.67 -10.14
N ALA A 345 25.17 -4.19 -8.96
CA ALA A 345 24.97 -5.63 -8.78
C ALA A 345 23.78 -6.14 -9.60
N VAL A 346 22.65 -5.41 -9.59
CA VAL A 346 21.45 -5.76 -10.35
C VAL A 346 21.66 -5.64 -11.87
N MET A 347 22.50 -4.70 -12.33
CA MET A 347 22.85 -4.61 -13.76
C MET A 347 23.43 -5.91 -14.31
N ASN A 348 24.05 -6.72 -13.45
CA ASN A 348 24.75 -7.96 -13.82
C ASN A 348 24.02 -9.24 -13.33
N ASP A 349 22.88 -9.11 -12.67
CA ASP A 349 22.15 -10.26 -12.09
C ASP A 349 20.64 -10.17 -12.37
N SER A 350 20.20 -10.87 -13.40
CA SER A 350 18.79 -10.96 -13.78
C SER A 350 17.95 -11.85 -12.86
N THR A 351 18.56 -12.62 -11.97
CA THR A 351 17.84 -13.58 -11.09
C THR A 351 17.03 -12.88 -10.02
N ILE A 352 17.44 -11.67 -9.62
CA ILE A 352 16.73 -10.86 -8.61
C ILE A 352 15.33 -10.52 -9.10
N ALA A 353 15.18 -10.01 -10.32
CA ALA A 353 13.88 -9.66 -10.89
C ALA A 353 12.94 -10.86 -10.96
N GLN A 354 13.44 -12.03 -11.39
CA GLN A 354 12.64 -13.25 -11.48
C GLN A 354 12.19 -13.71 -10.09
N SER A 355 13.09 -13.76 -9.11
CA SER A 355 12.76 -14.13 -7.74
C SER A 355 11.69 -13.23 -7.12
N GLN A 356 11.78 -11.92 -7.37
CA GLN A 356 10.82 -10.93 -6.90
C GLN A 356 9.46 -11.06 -7.60
N LEU A 357 9.43 -11.33 -8.90
CA LEU A 357 8.20 -11.61 -9.64
C LEU A 357 7.48 -12.85 -9.09
N ASP A 358 8.22 -13.95 -8.85
CA ASP A 358 7.66 -15.18 -8.31
C ASP A 358 7.14 -14.98 -6.87
N ARG A 359 7.85 -14.18 -6.06
CA ARG A 359 7.38 -13.78 -4.74
C ARG A 359 6.07 -12.98 -4.83
N THR A 360 5.99 -12.03 -5.76
CA THR A 360 4.79 -11.21 -5.95
C THR A 360 3.59 -12.06 -6.36
N ARG A 361 3.77 -12.97 -7.31
CA ARG A 361 2.73 -13.90 -7.74
C ARG A 361 2.20 -14.77 -6.61
N ARG A 362 3.07 -15.21 -5.72
CA ARG A 362 2.72 -16.08 -4.60
C ARG A 362 2.05 -15.34 -3.45
N LEU A 363 2.49 -14.12 -3.11
CA LEU A 363 2.12 -13.45 -1.86
C LEU A 363 1.28 -12.19 -2.04
N TYR A 364 1.43 -11.51 -3.16
CA TYR A 364 0.99 -10.12 -3.30
C TYR A 364 -0.02 -9.87 -4.41
N THR A 365 -0.59 -10.92 -5.03
CA THR A 365 -1.76 -10.75 -5.89
C THR A 365 -3.01 -10.48 -5.05
N HIS A 366 -4.04 -9.87 -5.63
CA HIS A 366 -5.31 -9.70 -4.93
C HIS A 366 -5.90 -11.03 -4.43
N ASP A 367 -5.79 -12.09 -5.24
CA ASP A 367 -6.26 -13.43 -4.86
C ASP A 367 -5.44 -14.03 -3.72
N ALA A 368 -4.11 -13.90 -3.76
CA ALA A 368 -3.23 -14.41 -2.70
C ALA A 368 -3.47 -13.69 -1.36
N VAL A 369 -3.63 -12.36 -1.41
CA VAL A 369 -3.95 -11.57 -0.22
C VAL A 369 -5.34 -11.94 0.33
N ALA A 370 -6.34 -12.04 -0.54
CA ALA A 370 -7.69 -12.43 -0.13
C ALA A 370 -7.73 -13.85 0.47
N ALA A 371 -6.97 -14.79 -0.09
CA ALA A 371 -6.88 -16.15 0.44
C ALA A 371 -6.22 -16.19 1.82
N GLN A 372 -5.15 -15.42 2.05
CA GLN A 372 -4.51 -15.30 3.37
C GLN A 372 -5.48 -14.74 4.41
N TRP A 373 -6.18 -13.65 4.09
CA TRP A 373 -7.19 -13.06 4.97
C TRP A 373 -8.33 -14.03 5.24
N ALA A 374 -8.84 -14.71 4.21
CA ALA A 374 -9.96 -15.61 4.34
C ALA A 374 -9.62 -16.81 5.23
N ALA A 375 -8.47 -17.44 5.03
CA ALA A 375 -8.03 -18.57 5.83
C ALA A 375 -7.90 -18.19 7.31
N PHE A 376 -7.33 -17.02 7.60
CA PHE A 376 -7.17 -16.52 8.95
C PHE A 376 -8.52 -16.21 9.62
N ILE A 377 -9.39 -15.42 8.94
CA ILE A 377 -10.71 -15.07 9.46
C ILE A 377 -11.57 -16.33 9.70
N GLN A 378 -11.52 -17.32 8.81
CA GLN A 378 -12.24 -18.59 8.98
C GLN A 378 -11.70 -19.40 10.15
N HIS A 379 -10.38 -19.35 10.41
CA HIS A 379 -9.79 -19.98 11.60
C HIS A 379 -10.32 -19.30 12.87
N GLN A 380 -10.36 -17.98 12.93
CA GLN A 380 -10.90 -17.23 14.08
C GLN A 380 -12.41 -17.50 14.30
N LEU A 381 -13.17 -17.72 13.23
CA LEU A 381 -14.59 -18.09 13.34
C LEU A 381 -14.82 -19.51 13.89
N ALA A 382 -13.83 -20.39 13.75
CA ALA A 382 -13.91 -21.77 14.20
C ALA A 382 -13.37 -21.98 15.64
N ALA A 383 -12.62 -21.02 16.18
CA ALA A 383 -12.03 -21.04 17.51
C ALA A 383 -13.07 -20.65 18.58
#